data_30196c2250ecaf8eca7edb7f4c3bf89e
#
_entry.id   30196c2250ecaf8eca7edb7f4c3bf89e
#
_cell.length_a   1.000
_cell.length_b   1.000
_cell.length_c   1.000
_cell.angle_alpha   90.00
_cell.angle_beta   90.00
_cell.angle_gamma   90.00
#
_symmetry.space_group_name_H-M   'P 1'
#
loop_
_entity.id
_entity.type
_entity.pdbx_description
1 polymer ?
#
loop_
_entity_poly.entity_id
_entity_poly.type
_entity_poly.pdbx_seq_one_letter_code
_entity_poly.pdbx_strand_id
1 'polypeptide(L)'
;MENPFTPDELRLLLQATYLSVCVAELNPETQSRDRESMDALLELEQKLFAMAGEFGAEQMTTLDVPSGSWRPARELEEQSFAARCLKAQEDHIYWERLVADLSDRDLHETGGFAGWEEMSIEEREELLKRAEEKYWESFEKEGIRHLRLSTQPLSGGHN
;
A
#
# COMPACT_ATOMS: atom_id res chain seq x y z
N MET A 1 35.89 13.02 -8.26
CA MET A 1 35.46 12.53 -6.93
C MET A 1 35.06 11.08 -7.13
N GLU A 2 35.65 10.17 -6.36
CA GLU A 2 35.21 8.77 -6.39
C GLU A 2 33.78 8.70 -5.84
N ASN A 3 32.93 7.87 -6.49
CA ASN A 3 31.59 7.64 -6.02
C ASN A 3 31.66 6.94 -4.64
N PRO A 4 31.06 7.50 -3.57
CA PRO A 4 31.13 6.90 -2.24
C PRO A 4 30.31 5.59 -2.12
N PHE A 5 29.46 5.28 -3.10
CA PHE A 5 28.59 4.11 -3.09
C PHE A 5 29.13 3.00 -3.99
N THR A 6 28.99 1.77 -3.53
CA THR A 6 29.22 0.57 -4.33
C THR A 6 28.08 0.35 -5.34
N PRO A 7 28.28 -0.44 -6.41
CA PRO A 7 27.21 -0.78 -7.34
C PRO A 7 25.96 -1.39 -6.67
N ASP A 8 26.15 -2.22 -5.64
CA ASP A 8 25.04 -2.82 -4.90
C ASP A 8 24.25 -1.80 -4.08
N GLU A 9 24.94 -0.84 -3.45
CA GLU A 9 24.29 0.26 -2.74
C GLU A 9 23.52 1.18 -3.69
N LEU A 10 24.06 1.44 -4.90
CA LEU A 10 23.34 2.22 -5.92
C LEU A 10 22.10 1.50 -6.43
N ARG A 11 22.16 0.18 -6.64
CA ARG A 11 20.95 -0.62 -6.98
C ARG A 11 19.91 -0.58 -5.88
N LEU A 12 20.32 -0.63 -4.63
CA LEU A 12 19.40 -0.51 -3.50
C LEU A 12 18.80 0.90 -3.41
N LEU A 13 19.60 1.94 -3.63
CA LEU A 13 19.16 3.33 -3.65
C LEU A 13 18.14 3.58 -4.76
N LEU A 14 18.36 3.04 -5.97
CA LEU A 14 17.39 3.09 -7.07
C LEU A 14 16.04 2.49 -6.66
N GLN A 15 16.06 1.28 -6.07
CA GLN A 15 14.84 0.62 -5.61
C GLN A 15 14.15 1.37 -4.47
N ALA A 16 14.91 1.93 -3.54
CA ALA A 16 14.36 2.73 -2.42
C ALA A 16 13.72 4.03 -2.93
N THR A 17 14.34 4.70 -3.90
CA THR A 17 13.79 5.91 -4.51
C THR A 17 12.51 5.60 -5.27
N TYR A 18 12.49 4.55 -6.09
CA TYR A 18 11.29 4.08 -6.78
C TYR A 18 10.16 3.75 -5.80
N LEU A 19 10.43 3.00 -4.73
CA LEU A 19 9.46 2.70 -3.68
C LEU A 19 8.90 3.98 -3.06
N SER A 20 9.76 4.96 -2.78
CA SER A 20 9.35 6.25 -2.20
C SER A 20 8.44 7.03 -3.14
N VAL A 21 8.72 7.05 -4.44
CA VAL A 21 7.85 7.66 -5.47
C VAL A 21 6.49 6.97 -5.48
N CYS A 22 6.44 5.64 -5.58
CA CYS A 22 5.19 4.89 -5.59
C CYS A 22 4.33 5.17 -4.35
N VAL A 23 4.93 5.17 -3.16
CA VAL A 23 4.21 5.46 -1.91
C VAL A 23 3.69 6.91 -1.87
N ALA A 24 4.48 7.87 -2.34
CA ALA A 24 4.07 9.27 -2.40
C ALA A 24 2.94 9.51 -3.41
N GLU A 25 2.94 8.80 -4.54
CA GLU A 25 1.88 8.87 -5.56
C GLU A 25 0.55 8.29 -5.06
N LEU A 26 0.58 7.31 -4.17
CA LEU A 26 -0.63 6.76 -3.56
C LEU A 26 -1.31 7.72 -2.57
N ASN A 27 -0.63 8.79 -2.17
CA ASN A 27 -1.17 9.77 -1.22
C ASN A 27 -1.34 11.16 -1.84
N PRO A 28 -2.56 11.52 -2.34
CA PRO A 28 -2.82 12.82 -2.96
C PRO A 28 -2.58 14.02 -2.04
N GLU A 29 -2.71 13.84 -0.73
CA GLU A 29 -2.43 14.92 0.23
C GLU A 29 -0.94 15.23 0.29
N THR A 30 -0.08 14.23 0.26
CA THR A 30 1.37 14.41 0.22
C THR A 30 1.79 15.15 -1.05
N GLN A 31 1.24 14.76 -2.20
CA GLN A 31 1.51 15.44 -3.48
C GLN A 31 1.15 16.93 -3.46
N SER A 32 0.07 17.30 -2.79
CA SER A 32 -0.39 18.70 -2.75
C SER A 32 0.33 19.55 -1.72
N ARG A 33 0.71 18.98 -0.59
CA ARG A 33 1.36 19.70 0.52
C ARG A 33 2.87 19.84 0.35
N ASP A 34 3.51 18.81 -0.19
CA ASP A 34 4.97 18.69 -0.29
C ASP A 34 5.46 18.61 -1.73
N ARG A 35 4.86 19.43 -2.60
CA ARG A 35 5.12 19.40 -4.06
C ARG A 35 6.61 19.57 -4.40
N GLU A 36 7.32 20.46 -3.72
CA GLU A 36 8.75 20.69 -3.95
C GLU A 36 9.57 19.42 -3.65
N SER A 37 9.25 18.72 -2.56
CA SER A 37 9.89 17.47 -2.19
C SER A 37 9.57 16.36 -3.19
N MET A 38 8.32 16.32 -3.70
CA MET A 38 7.92 15.36 -4.71
C MET A 38 8.65 15.59 -6.04
N ASP A 39 8.72 16.84 -6.50
CA ASP A 39 9.46 17.21 -7.71
C ASP A 39 10.94 16.83 -7.59
N ALA A 40 11.57 17.11 -6.45
CA ALA A 40 12.95 16.71 -6.17
C ALA A 40 13.16 15.18 -6.14
N LEU A 41 12.18 14.44 -5.61
CA LEU A 41 12.22 12.97 -5.58
C LEU A 41 12.11 12.38 -6.99
N LEU A 42 11.22 12.90 -7.83
CA LEU A 42 11.08 12.51 -9.24
C LEU A 42 12.35 12.83 -10.04
N GLU A 43 12.97 14.01 -9.81
CA GLU A 43 14.25 14.32 -10.44
C GLU A 43 15.36 13.35 -10.02
N LEU A 44 15.40 12.97 -8.75
CA LEU A 44 16.38 11.99 -8.24
C LEU A 44 16.15 10.62 -8.89
N GLU A 45 14.92 10.18 -8.99
CA GLU A 45 14.56 8.93 -9.67
C GLU A 45 15.02 8.93 -11.12
N GLN A 46 14.72 9.98 -11.89
CA GLN A 46 15.15 10.11 -13.28
C GLN A 46 16.69 10.07 -13.43
N LYS A 47 17.42 10.69 -12.52
CA LYS A 47 18.89 10.61 -12.49
C LYS A 47 19.40 9.21 -12.23
N LEU A 48 18.84 8.52 -11.25
CA LEU A 48 19.23 7.13 -10.92
C LEU A 48 18.88 6.18 -12.07
N PHE A 49 17.72 6.33 -12.71
CA PHE A 49 17.33 5.53 -13.85
C PHE A 49 18.26 5.75 -15.05
N ALA A 50 18.64 6.98 -15.34
CA ALA A 50 19.56 7.30 -16.42
C ALA A 50 20.96 6.67 -16.18
N MET A 51 21.39 6.55 -14.92
CA MET A 51 22.68 5.99 -14.54
C MET A 51 22.65 4.48 -14.30
N ALA A 52 21.49 3.81 -14.40
CA ALA A 52 21.32 2.41 -14.02
C ALA A 52 22.33 1.46 -14.69
N GLY A 53 22.69 1.72 -15.95
CA GLY A 53 23.73 0.95 -16.67
C GLY A 53 25.13 1.06 -16.07
N GLU A 54 25.45 2.15 -15.36
CA GLU A 54 26.79 2.35 -14.76
C GLU A 54 27.04 1.44 -13.55
N PHE A 55 25.96 0.96 -12.93
CA PHE A 55 26.03 0.06 -11.78
C PHE A 55 25.33 -1.29 -11.98
N GLY A 56 25.14 -1.68 -13.27
CA GLY A 56 24.61 -2.99 -13.65
C GLY A 56 23.14 -3.22 -13.25
N ALA A 57 22.33 -2.19 -13.40
CA ALA A 57 20.86 -2.23 -13.17
C ALA A 57 20.07 -1.80 -14.41
N GLU A 58 20.66 -1.87 -15.60
CA GLU A 58 20.05 -1.48 -16.88
C GLU A 58 18.73 -2.21 -17.16
N GLN A 59 18.58 -3.44 -16.66
CA GLN A 59 17.35 -4.23 -16.82
C GLN A 59 16.18 -3.71 -15.95
N MET A 60 16.47 -2.85 -14.97
CA MET A 60 15.46 -2.27 -14.07
C MET A 60 14.80 -1.03 -14.65
N THR A 61 15.37 -0.46 -15.72
CA THR A 61 14.90 0.81 -16.30
C THR A 61 14.76 0.72 -17.81
N THR A 62 13.91 1.55 -18.39
CA THR A 62 13.73 1.65 -19.85
C THR A 62 13.55 3.11 -20.25
N LEU A 63 14.14 3.49 -21.38
CA LEU A 63 13.97 4.82 -21.94
C LEU A 63 12.69 4.88 -22.79
N ASP A 64 11.77 5.75 -22.43
CA ASP A 64 10.64 6.09 -23.28
C ASP A 64 11.09 7.11 -24.33
N VAL A 65 11.44 6.63 -25.50
CA VAL A 65 12.02 7.45 -26.59
C VAL A 65 11.15 8.64 -26.97
N PRO A 66 9.79 8.53 -27.08
CA PRO A 66 8.94 9.66 -27.42
C PRO A 66 8.99 10.82 -26.41
N SER A 67 9.03 10.53 -25.12
CA SER A 67 9.06 11.57 -24.07
C SER A 67 10.48 11.95 -23.65
N GLY A 68 11.47 11.10 -23.95
CA GLY A 68 12.84 11.24 -23.46
C GLY A 68 13.00 10.96 -21.94
N SER A 69 11.97 10.41 -21.31
CA SER A 69 11.96 10.11 -19.88
C SER A 69 12.31 8.65 -19.62
N TRP A 70 12.99 8.39 -18.52
CA TRP A 70 13.22 7.05 -18.06
C TRP A 70 12.00 6.53 -17.28
N ARG A 71 11.70 5.25 -17.43
CA ARG A 71 10.60 4.56 -16.73
C ARG A 71 11.10 3.30 -16.06
N PRO A 72 10.42 2.83 -15.01
CA PRO A 72 10.70 1.52 -14.45
C PRO A 72 10.46 0.45 -15.52
N ALA A 73 11.33 -0.54 -15.57
CA ALA A 73 11.13 -1.74 -16.38
C ALA A 73 10.44 -2.82 -15.54
N ARG A 74 9.91 -3.84 -16.22
CA ARG A 74 9.19 -4.94 -15.59
C ARG A 74 9.94 -5.62 -14.43
N GLU A 75 11.27 -5.69 -14.52
CA GLU A 75 12.06 -6.27 -13.44
C GLU A 75 11.97 -5.44 -12.15
N LEU A 76 11.99 -4.11 -12.26
CA LEU A 76 11.81 -3.22 -11.11
C LEU A 76 10.39 -3.29 -10.56
N GLU A 77 9.37 -3.30 -11.42
CA GLU A 77 7.96 -3.27 -11.06
C GLU A 77 7.43 -4.58 -10.46
N GLU A 78 7.97 -5.74 -10.88
CA GLU A 78 7.41 -7.03 -10.50
C GLU A 78 8.34 -7.91 -9.67
N GLN A 79 9.68 -7.77 -9.81
CA GLN A 79 10.64 -8.74 -9.29
C GLN A 79 11.58 -8.16 -8.23
N SER A 80 11.66 -6.84 -8.13
CA SER A 80 12.56 -6.15 -7.21
C SER A 80 12.16 -6.31 -5.73
N PHE A 81 13.06 -5.93 -4.84
CA PHE A 81 12.73 -5.80 -3.42
C PHE A 81 11.64 -4.74 -3.20
N ALA A 82 11.71 -3.60 -3.93
CA ALA A 82 10.70 -2.55 -3.87
C ALA A 82 9.30 -3.08 -4.26
N ALA A 83 9.20 -3.85 -5.34
CA ALA A 83 7.95 -4.47 -5.77
C ALA A 83 7.35 -5.40 -4.70
N ARG A 84 8.19 -6.19 -4.03
CA ARG A 84 7.73 -7.04 -2.93
C ARG A 84 7.24 -6.25 -1.73
N CYS A 85 7.90 -5.14 -1.40
CA CYS A 85 7.46 -4.25 -0.32
C CYS A 85 6.12 -3.60 -0.65
N LEU A 86 5.94 -3.08 -1.87
CA LEU A 86 4.66 -2.48 -2.31
C LEU A 86 3.53 -3.49 -2.23
N LYS A 87 3.75 -4.68 -2.80
CA LYS A 87 2.74 -5.74 -2.76
C LYS A 87 2.37 -6.16 -1.34
N ALA A 88 3.36 -6.33 -0.46
CA ALA A 88 3.11 -6.67 0.94
C ALA A 88 2.31 -5.59 1.67
N GLN A 89 2.58 -4.31 1.35
CA GLN A 89 1.85 -3.17 1.92
C GLN A 89 0.41 -3.11 1.40
N GLU A 90 0.20 -3.31 0.08
CA GLU A 90 -1.14 -3.36 -0.52
C GLU A 90 -1.98 -4.50 0.07
N ASP A 91 -1.40 -5.70 0.17
CA ASP A 91 -2.05 -6.87 0.78
C ASP A 91 -2.42 -6.59 2.24
N HIS A 92 -1.52 -5.96 3.01
CA HIS A 92 -1.77 -5.62 4.41
C HIS A 92 -2.93 -4.62 4.57
N ILE A 93 -2.91 -3.50 3.83
CA ILE A 93 -3.98 -2.50 3.85
C ILE A 93 -5.32 -3.11 3.43
N TYR A 94 -5.32 -3.97 2.40
CA TYR A 94 -6.52 -4.65 1.95
C TYR A 94 -7.14 -5.50 3.05
N TRP A 95 -6.32 -6.33 3.72
CA TRP A 95 -6.80 -7.21 4.78
C TRP A 95 -7.27 -6.44 6.01
N GLU A 96 -6.52 -5.42 6.45
CA GLU A 96 -6.93 -4.56 7.57
C GLU A 96 -8.29 -3.91 7.31
N ARG A 97 -8.47 -3.33 6.13
CA ARG A 97 -9.71 -2.67 5.78
C ARG A 97 -10.88 -3.65 5.68
N LEU A 98 -10.67 -4.82 5.06
CA LEU A 98 -11.68 -5.84 4.96
C LEU A 98 -12.12 -6.35 6.34
N VAL A 99 -11.17 -6.60 7.24
CA VAL A 99 -11.46 -7.03 8.62
C VAL A 99 -12.24 -5.96 9.36
N ALA A 100 -11.82 -4.70 9.27
CA ALA A 100 -12.52 -3.58 9.91
C ALA A 100 -13.97 -3.45 9.40
N ASP A 101 -14.18 -3.44 8.09
CA ASP A 101 -15.50 -3.31 7.47
C ASP A 101 -16.43 -4.47 7.85
N LEU A 102 -15.92 -5.69 7.91
CA LEU A 102 -16.69 -6.88 8.30
C LEU A 102 -17.03 -6.89 9.79
N SER A 103 -16.08 -6.48 10.62
CA SER A 103 -16.27 -6.37 12.08
C SER A 103 -17.30 -5.31 12.42
N ASP A 104 -17.23 -4.16 11.77
CA ASP A 104 -18.18 -3.05 11.94
C ASP A 104 -19.59 -3.49 11.52
N ARG A 105 -19.73 -4.15 10.36
CA ARG A 105 -21.01 -4.73 9.91
C ARG A 105 -21.60 -5.69 10.94
N ASP A 106 -20.82 -6.66 11.43
CA ASP A 106 -21.30 -7.67 12.38
C ASP A 106 -21.70 -7.04 13.71
N LEU A 107 -20.97 -6.03 14.18
CA LEU A 107 -21.32 -5.28 15.39
C LEU A 107 -22.66 -4.52 15.21
N HIS A 108 -22.88 -3.93 14.04
CA HIS A 108 -24.16 -3.28 13.72
C HIS A 108 -25.31 -4.29 13.67
N GLU A 109 -25.14 -5.41 12.99
CA GLU A 109 -26.17 -6.44 12.82
C GLU A 109 -26.55 -7.13 14.15
N THR A 110 -25.59 -7.34 15.02
CA THR A 110 -25.81 -8.02 16.32
C THR A 110 -26.21 -7.07 17.45
N GLY A 111 -26.29 -5.75 17.17
CA GLY A 111 -26.54 -4.74 18.20
C GLY A 111 -25.36 -4.56 19.16
N GLY A 112 -24.17 -4.96 18.75
CA GLY A 112 -22.92 -4.83 19.54
C GLY A 112 -22.55 -3.40 19.90
N PHE A 113 -23.07 -2.42 19.16
CA PHE A 113 -22.92 -1.00 19.49
C PHE A 113 -23.99 -0.46 20.49
N ALA A 114 -24.86 -1.32 21.01
CA ALA A 114 -25.80 -0.91 22.07
C ALA A 114 -25.01 -0.39 23.29
N GLY A 115 -25.28 0.83 23.72
CA GLY A 115 -24.53 1.47 24.80
C GLY A 115 -23.15 2.00 24.43
N TRP A 116 -22.80 2.05 23.13
CA TRP A 116 -21.49 2.53 22.66
C TRP A 116 -21.10 3.90 23.23
N GLU A 117 -22.05 4.84 23.31
CA GLU A 117 -21.79 6.18 23.84
C GLU A 117 -21.46 6.18 25.35
N GLU A 118 -21.93 5.17 26.08
CA GLU A 118 -21.71 4.98 27.51
C GLU A 118 -20.42 4.20 27.83
N MET A 119 -19.84 3.54 26.83
CA MET A 119 -18.60 2.76 26.99
C MET A 119 -17.38 3.69 27.10
N SER A 120 -16.41 3.29 27.91
CA SER A 120 -15.08 3.88 27.92
C SER A 120 -14.34 3.62 26.61
N ILE A 121 -13.27 4.37 26.35
CA ILE A 121 -12.42 4.16 25.17
C ILE A 121 -11.86 2.73 25.17
N GLU A 122 -11.39 2.27 26.30
CA GLU A 122 -10.81 0.93 26.48
C GLU A 122 -11.81 -0.18 26.19
N GLU A 123 -13.08 -0.01 26.63
CA GLU A 123 -14.15 -0.99 26.37
C GLU A 123 -14.49 -1.05 24.86
N ARG A 124 -14.50 0.09 24.18
CA ARG A 124 -14.72 0.16 22.71
C ARG A 124 -13.60 -0.51 21.95
N GLU A 125 -12.34 -0.23 22.31
CA GLU A 125 -11.17 -0.82 21.67
C GLU A 125 -11.16 -2.35 21.88
N GLU A 126 -11.49 -2.84 23.07
CA GLU A 126 -11.56 -4.28 23.35
C GLU A 126 -12.68 -4.95 22.55
N LEU A 127 -13.82 -4.29 22.39
CA LEU A 127 -14.95 -4.82 21.60
C LEU A 127 -14.57 -4.95 20.13
N LEU A 128 -13.99 -3.89 19.54
CA LEU A 128 -13.53 -3.91 18.15
C LEU A 128 -12.46 -4.97 17.94
N LYS A 129 -11.46 -5.01 18.82
CA LYS A 129 -10.38 -5.98 18.75
C LYS A 129 -10.89 -7.43 18.73
N ARG A 130 -11.84 -7.79 19.60
CA ARG A 130 -12.44 -9.13 19.61
C ARG A 130 -13.21 -9.45 18.34
N ALA A 131 -13.90 -8.46 17.75
CA ALA A 131 -14.59 -8.64 16.49
C ALA A 131 -13.61 -8.87 15.34
N GLU A 132 -12.50 -8.12 15.32
CA GLU A 132 -11.44 -8.25 14.31
C GLU A 132 -10.67 -9.56 14.42
N GLU A 133 -10.29 -9.98 15.64
CA GLU A 133 -9.56 -11.23 15.91
C GLU A 133 -10.25 -12.45 15.31
N LYS A 134 -11.58 -12.50 15.38
CA LYS A 134 -12.40 -13.55 14.75
C LYS A 134 -12.18 -13.63 13.23
N TYR A 135 -12.09 -12.48 12.56
CA TYR A 135 -11.86 -12.42 11.13
C TYR A 135 -10.42 -12.73 10.76
N TRP A 136 -9.45 -12.21 11.51
CA TRP A 136 -8.04 -12.53 11.31
C TRP A 136 -7.78 -14.03 11.41
N GLU A 137 -8.27 -14.71 12.47
CA GLU A 137 -8.14 -16.15 12.61
C GLU A 137 -8.78 -16.93 11.45
N SER A 138 -9.93 -16.47 10.97
CA SER A 138 -10.64 -17.10 9.87
C SER A 138 -9.90 -16.94 8.56
N PHE A 139 -9.41 -15.72 8.26
CA PHE A 139 -8.68 -15.44 7.04
C PHE A 139 -7.31 -16.10 6.98
N GLU A 140 -6.60 -16.23 8.08
CA GLU A 140 -5.36 -16.99 8.15
C GLU A 140 -5.55 -18.47 7.80
N LYS A 141 -6.67 -19.07 8.20
CA LYS A 141 -6.94 -20.49 7.98
C LYS A 141 -7.53 -20.78 6.60
N GLU A 142 -8.45 -19.97 6.14
CA GLU A 142 -9.33 -20.30 5.00
C GLU A 142 -9.30 -19.25 3.88
N GLY A 143 -8.65 -18.11 4.08
CA GLY A 143 -8.74 -16.97 3.18
C GLY A 143 -10.20 -16.47 3.08
N ILE A 144 -10.58 -15.99 1.91
CA ILE A 144 -11.95 -15.47 1.66
C ILE A 144 -12.98 -16.54 1.27
N ARG A 145 -12.64 -17.83 1.35
CA ARG A 145 -13.49 -18.93 0.84
C ARG A 145 -14.84 -19.03 1.54
N HIS A 146 -14.93 -18.56 2.78
CA HIS A 146 -16.19 -18.58 3.56
C HIS A 146 -17.01 -17.30 3.40
N LEU A 147 -16.48 -16.25 2.76
CA LEU A 147 -17.24 -15.05 2.48
C LEU A 147 -18.32 -15.35 1.44
N ARG A 148 -19.54 -14.97 1.74
CA ARG A 148 -20.68 -15.10 0.82
C ARG A 148 -21.22 -13.72 0.52
N LEU A 149 -21.47 -13.44 -0.76
CA LEU A 149 -22.18 -12.24 -1.14
C LEU A 149 -23.64 -12.38 -0.70
N SER A 150 -24.14 -11.45 0.13
CA SER A 150 -25.57 -11.37 0.41
C SER A 150 -26.27 -10.88 -0.86
N THR A 151 -27.21 -11.67 -1.36
CA THR A 151 -28.04 -11.31 -2.51
C THR A 151 -29.31 -10.58 -2.09
N GLN A 152 -29.47 -10.25 -0.79
CA GLN A 152 -30.61 -9.43 -0.38
C GLN A 152 -30.44 -8.02 -0.96
N PRO A 153 -31.42 -7.53 -1.75
CA PRO A 153 -31.41 -6.15 -2.18
C PRO A 153 -31.45 -5.28 -0.93
N LEU A 154 -30.54 -4.30 -0.87
CA LEU A 154 -30.60 -3.24 0.15
C LEU A 154 -32.01 -2.66 0.07
N SER A 155 -32.86 -2.96 1.04
CA SER A 155 -34.17 -2.36 1.16
C SER A 155 -33.95 -0.88 1.43
N GLY A 156 -34.00 -0.09 0.36
CA GLY A 156 -33.89 1.35 0.41
C GLY A 156 -35.04 1.91 1.21
N GLY A 157 -34.80 2.18 2.47
CA GLY A 157 -35.70 3.01 3.28
C GLY A 157 -35.61 4.44 2.79
N HIS A 158 -36.41 4.75 1.76
CA HIS A 158 -36.82 6.12 1.52
C HIS A 158 -38.13 6.32 2.28
N ASN A 159 -38.07 7.09 3.34
CA ASN A 159 -39.16 7.96 3.79
C ASN A 159 -38.58 9.22 4.39
#